data_b298bd195566b603565e4f7abcc93a8d
#
_entry.id   b298bd195566b603565e4f7abcc93a8d
#
_cell.length_a   1.000
_cell.length_b   1.000
_cell.length_c   1.000
_cell.angle_alpha   90.00
_cell.angle_beta   90.00
_cell.angle_gamma   90.00
#
_symmetry.space_group_name_H-M   'P 1'
#
loop_
_entity.id
_entity.type
_entity.pdbx_description
1 polymer ?
#
loop_
_entity_poly.entity_id
_entity_poly.type
_entity_poly.pdbx_seq_one_letter_code
_entity_poly.pdbx_strand_id
1 'polypeptide(L)'
;MSGAHPGTPIRNIAIIAHVDHGKTTLVDALLAQSGIFRDNEAVPTCVMDSNDLERERGITILSKNTAVDYEGIRINIVDTPGHADFGGEVERVLGMVDGCLLIVDANEGPMPQTRFVLKKALEKGLRPIVFVNKIDRARVDPEQAVDKVLDLFLELGADDDQCDFPYLFGSGMGGYAKPDMATESDNMRPLFDAILRHVPPPVGDPEKPLQLQVTTLDYSDFLGRIMIGRIHNGTIRANQPVALLRDDGSVKRGRISKLLGFQGLQRVEVEQARAGDLVAVSGFDEVNIGETIACPDEPKALPLIKVDEPTLQMTFVVNDSPFAGKEGKFVTSRQVRDRLNKELLTNVALRVEDTDSPDRWAVSGRGELHLGILIETMRREGYEFQVSQPQVIFRTIDGTPSEPFETLVLDVPEESVGACIEKLGIRKAEMQNMENTNDGRTQLEFVVPSRGLIGFRGEFIRATRGEGIMSHSFLDYRPMQGEFDTRRNGVLIAFEEGTATFYALKNAEDRGQFFITPGTKVYKGMIVGENNRPQDLELNVCKTKQLTNMRSAGAEELDTLQAPMQMTLERALEYIGPDEMLEVTPESIRLRKLPAKKPAKR
;
A
#
# COMPACT_ATOMS: atom_id res chain seq x y z
N MET A 1 -10.22 -27.06 23.11
CA MET A 1 -10.25 -27.56 21.72
C MET A 1 -11.70 -27.53 21.24
N SER A 2 -12.18 -26.38 20.76
CA SER A 2 -13.46 -26.32 20.04
C SER A 2 -13.13 -26.04 18.57
N GLY A 3 -12.92 -27.11 17.81
CA GLY A 3 -12.92 -27.04 16.36
C GLY A 3 -14.25 -26.47 15.89
N ALA A 4 -14.25 -25.69 14.81
CA ALA A 4 -15.46 -25.15 14.22
C ALA A 4 -16.54 -26.24 14.08
N HIS A 5 -17.63 -26.09 14.81
CA HIS A 5 -18.75 -27.03 14.71
C HIS A 5 -19.43 -26.84 13.34
N PRO A 6 -19.67 -27.91 12.58
CA PRO A 6 -20.47 -27.82 11.36
C PRO A 6 -21.87 -27.34 11.74
N GLY A 7 -22.22 -26.14 11.28
CA GLY A 7 -23.52 -25.52 11.56
C GLY A 7 -23.52 -24.17 12.27
N THR A 8 -22.36 -23.69 12.75
CA THR A 8 -22.26 -22.36 13.39
C THR A 8 -22.69 -21.25 12.41
N PRO A 9 -23.64 -20.35 12.75
CA PRO A 9 -23.96 -19.20 11.92
C PRO A 9 -22.72 -18.30 11.71
N ILE A 10 -22.63 -17.66 10.54
CA ILE A 10 -21.45 -16.89 10.14
C ILE A 10 -21.86 -15.45 9.83
N ARG A 11 -20.93 -14.50 10.08
CA ARG A 11 -20.94 -13.14 9.56
C ARG A 11 -19.57 -12.82 9.00
N ASN A 12 -19.52 -12.25 7.79
CA ASN A 12 -18.28 -11.85 7.14
C ASN A 12 -18.26 -10.34 7.02
N ILE A 13 -17.30 -9.67 7.66
CA ILE A 13 -17.16 -8.21 7.63
C ILE A 13 -15.77 -7.78 7.16
N ALA A 14 -15.72 -6.69 6.38
CA ALA A 14 -14.49 -5.97 6.11
C ALA A 14 -14.35 -4.79 7.05
N ILE A 15 -13.13 -4.46 7.47
CA ILE A 15 -12.87 -3.25 8.24
C ILE A 15 -12.22 -2.20 7.34
N ILE A 16 -12.87 -1.04 7.26
CA ILE A 16 -12.43 0.12 6.49
C ILE A 16 -12.08 1.24 7.46
N ALA A 17 -10.86 1.75 7.40
CA ALA A 17 -10.43 2.86 8.22
C ALA A 17 -9.34 3.68 7.51
N HIS A 18 -9.26 4.96 7.85
CA HIS A 18 -8.08 5.75 7.53
C HIS A 18 -6.89 5.36 8.43
N VAL A 19 -5.69 5.68 7.98
CA VAL A 19 -4.47 5.59 8.80
C VAL A 19 -4.70 6.35 10.11
N ASP A 20 -4.26 5.79 11.22
CA ASP A 20 -4.42 6.34 12.57
C ASP A 20 -5.85 6.49 13.12
N HIS A 21 -6.91 6.11 12.39
CA HIS A 21 -8.28 6.10 12.95
C HIS A 21 -8.51 5.01 13.99
N GLY A 22 -7.51 4.16 14.26
CA GLY A 22 -7.52 3.17 15.33
C GLY A 22 -8.08 1.80 14.93
N LYS A 23 -7.96 1.42 13.65
CA LYS A 23 -8.35 0.12 13.13
C LYS A 23 -7.74 -1.03 13.92
N THR A 24 -6.42 -1.08 14.01
CA THR A 24 -5.69 -2.14 14.72
C THR A 24 -6.07 -2.23 16.18
N THR A 25 -6.18 -1.08 16.86
CA THR A 25 -6.58 -1.01 18.28
C THR A 25 -8.00 -1.53 18.51
N LEU A 26 -8.93 -1.21 17.59
CA LEU A 26 -10.31 -1.72 17.67
C LEU A 26 -10.36 -3.23 17.48
N VAL A 27 -9.62 -3.76 16.50
CA VAL A 27 -9.57 -5.21 16.26
C VAL A 27 -8.93 -5.93 17.45
N ASP A 28 -7.88 -5.38 18.03
CA ASP A 28 -7.26 -5.92 19.24
C ASP A 28 -8.28 -5.97 20.40
N ALA A 29 -9.10 -4.93 20.58
CA ALA A 29 -10.15 -4.91 21.60
C ALA A 29 -11.25 -5.95 21.33
N LEU A 30 -11.67 -6.14 20.07
CA LEU A 30 -12.62 -7.19 19.68
C LEU A 30 -12.05 -8.58 19.95
N LEU A 31 -10.80 -8.82 19.59
CA LEU A 31 -10.11 -10.11 19.83
C LEU A 31 -9.99 -10.41 21.34
N ALA A 32 -9.60 -9.40 22.12
CA ALA A 32 -9.45 -9.54 23.57
C ALA A 32 -10.77 -9.89 24.27
N GLN A 33 -11.89 -9.31 23.80
CA GLN A 33 -13.21 -9.50 24.43
C GLN A 33 -14.03 -10.66 23.83
N SER A 34 -13.55 -11.28 22.76
CA SER A 34 -14.21 -12.46 22.16
C SER A 34 -13.95 -13.79 22.90
N GLY A 35 -13.10 -13.76 23.96
CA GLY A 35 -12.77 -14.97 24.73
C GLY A 35 -11.81 -15.95 24.03
N ILE A 36 -11.16 -15.53 22.95
CA ILE A 36 -10.16 -16.34 22.23
C ILE A 36 -8.89 -16.51 23.06
N PHE A 37 -8.51 -15.47 23.81
CA PHE A 37 -7.35 -15.49 24.70
C PHE A 37 -7.75 -16.02 26.09
N ARG A 38 -6.87 -16.79 26.71
CA ARG A 38 -7.08 -17.24 28.09
C ARG A 38 -6.88 -16.06 29.06
N ASP A 39 -7.57 -16.04 30.21
CA ASP A 39 -7.55 -14.98 31.21
C ASP A 39 -6.15 -14.52 31.68
N ASN A 40 -5.11 -15.33 31.42
CA ASN A 40 -3.71 -15.05 31.81
C ASN A 40 -2.76 -14.94 30.59
N GLU A 41 -3.27 -14.87 29.36
CA GLU A 41 -2.45 -14.76 28.16
C GLU A 41 -2.27 -13.27 27.83
N ALA A 42 -1.01 -12.82 27.81
CA ALA A 42 -0.72 -11.44 27.39
C ALA A 42 -1.09 -11.28 25.91
N VAL A 43 -2.11 -10.49 25.62
CA VAL A 43 -2.49 -10.15 24.25
C VAL A 43 -1.39 -9.24 23.69
N PRO A 44 -0.68 -9.64 22.63
CA PRO A 44 0.26 -8.75 21.97
C PRO A 44 -0.49 -7.51 21.47
N THR A 45 0.09 -6.34 21.59
CA THR A 45 -0.45 -5.11 20.98
C THR A 45 -0.16 -5.08 19.49
N CYS A 46 -1.04 -4.51 18.69
CA CYS A 46 -0.94 -4.42 17.22
C CYS A 46 -0.88 -5.80 16.56
N VAL A 47 -1.78 -6.69 16.97
CA VAL A 47 -1.82 -8.09 16.55
C VAL A 47 -2.02 -8.24 15.04
N MET A 48 -2.75 -7.32 14.41
CA MET A 48 -2.98 -7.33 12.96
C MET A 48 -1.77 -6.78 12.17
N ASP A 49 -0.95 -5.91 12.74
CA ASP A 49 0.20 -5.33 12.04
C ASP A 49 1.45 -6.19 12.30
N SER A 50 1.49 -7.38 11.71
CA SER A 50 2.60 -8.33 11.90
C SER A 50 3.86 -8.00 11.10
N ASN A 51 3.77 -7.10 10.10
CA ASN A 51 4.88 -6.66 9.28
C ASN A 51 5.49 -5.38 9.85
N ASP A 52 6.82 -5.35 10.03
CA ASP A 52 7.51 -4.17 10.55
C ASP A 52 7.29 -2.92 9.69
N LEU A 53 7.16 -3.09 8.35
CA LEU A 53 6.85 -1.99 7.43
C LEU A 53 5.43 -1.42 7.64
N GLU A 54 4.45 -2.27 7.96
CA GLU A 54 3.09 -1.81 8.29
C GLU A 54 3.10 -0.97 9.57
N ARG A 55 3.82 -1.43 10.61
CA ARG A 55 3.95 -0.68 11.88
C ARG A 55 4.68 0.64 11.72
N GLU A 56 5.78 0.66 10.98
CA GLU A 56 6.57 1.88 10.75
C GLU A 56 5.81 2.93 9.93
N ARG A 57 5.00 2.49 8.98
CA ARG A 57 4.26 3.36 8.08
C ARG A 57 2.84 3.66 8.55
N GLY A 58 2.34 2.91 9.53
CA GLY A 58 0.97 3.02 10.03
C GLY A 58 -0.10 2.60 9.00
N ILE A 59 0.26 1.84 7.95
CA ILE A 59 -0.66 1.43 6.88
C ILE A 59 -0.76 -0.09 6.81
N THR A 60 -1.94 -0.60 6.48
CA THR A 60 -2.13 -2.00 6.10
C THR A 60 -1.67 -2.21 4.67
N ILE A 61 -0.73 -3.11 4.45
CA ILE A 61 -0.18 -3.46 3.14
C ILE A 61 -0.87 -4.71 2.59
N LEU A 62 -1.01 -5.73 3.43
CA LEU A 62 -1.62 -7.00 3.08
C LEU A 62 -2.91 -7.22 3.86
N SER A 63 -3.94 -7.68 3.18
CA SER A 63 -5.19 -8.09 3.83
C SER A 63 -4.97 -9.29 4.73
N LYS A 64 -5.54 -9.25 5.93
CA LYS A 64 -5.47 -10.34 6.91
C LYS A 64 -6.85 -10.78 7.29
N ASN A 65 -6.99 -12.09 7.49
CA ASN A 65 -8.22 -12.69 7.94
C ASN A 65 -8.10 -13.11 9.39
N THR A 66 -9.07 -12.74 10.19
CA THR A 66 -9.23 -13.22 11.55
C THR A 66 -10.66 -13.64 11.80
N ALA A 67 -10.91 -14.46 12.80
CA ALA A 67 -12.24 -14.87 13.16
C ALA A 67 -12.42 -14.84 14.67
N VAL A 68 -13.57 -14.36 15.12
CA VAL A 68 -13.99 -14.35 16.52
C VAL A 68 -15.31 -15.10 16.67
N ASP A 69 -15.52 -15.75 17.79
CA ASP A 69 -16.78 -16.40 18.11
C ASP A 69 -17.51 -15.57 19.18
N TYR A 70 -18.73 -15.10 18.88
CA TYR A 70 -19.55 -14.34 19.79
C TYR A 70 -20.97 -14.90 19.80
N GLU A 71 -21.49 -15.27 20.97
CA GLU A 71 -22.82 -15.85 21.19
C GLU A 71 -23.14 -17.07 20.27
N GLY A 72 -22.12 -17.89 19.98
CA GLY A 72 -22.25 -19.05 19.12
C GLY A 72 -22.33 -18.71 17.61
N ILE A 73 -22.05 -17.47 17.23
CA ILE A 73 -21.93 -17.01 15.85
C ILE A 73 -20.46 -16.71 15.56
N ARG A 74 -19.97 -17.18 14.43
CA ARG A 74 -18.63 -16.87 13.96
C ARG A 74 -18.64 -15.58 13.16
N ILE A 75 -17.81 -14.60 13.56
CA ILE A 75 -17.61 -13.35 12.84
C ILE A 75 -16.20 -13.41 12.22
N ASN A 76 -16.16 -13.53 10.91
CA ASN A 76 -14.93 -13.41 10.15
C ASN A 76 -14.68 -11.92 9.87
N ILE A 77 -13.50 -11.46 10.23
CA ILE A 77 -13.07 -10.07 10.07
C ILE A 77 -11.94 -10.06 9.04
N VAL A 78 -12.14 -9.33 7.96
CA VAL A 78 -11.13 -9.17 6.91
C VAL A 78 -10.61 -7.75 6.95
N ASP A 79 -9.31 -7.62 7.18
CA ASP A 79 -8.63 -6.33 7.18
C ASP A 79 -8.41 -5.84 5.75
N THR A 80 -8.76 -4.58 5.47
CA THR A 80 -8.60 -3.99 4.14
C THR A 80 -7.47 -2.97 4.12
N PRO A 81 -6.59 -2.99 3.10
CA PRO A 81 -5.67 -1.88 2.85
C PRO A 81 -6.44 -0.59 2.61
N GLY A 82 -5.95 0.51 3.17
CA GLY A 82 -6.59 1.84 3.01
C GLY A 82 -6.10 2.63 1.80
N HIS A 83 -4.95 2.27 1.22
CA HIS A 83 -4.30 3.03 0.15
C HIS A 83 -4.74 2.56 -1.24
N ALA A 84 -4.94 3.50 -2.18
CA ALA A 84 -5.40 3.21 -3.54
C ALA A 84 -4.44 2.32 -4.35
N ASP A 85 -3.13 2.36 -4.07
CA ASP A 85 -2.13 1.49 -4.69
C ASP A 85 -2.42 -0.01 -4.46
N PHE A 86 -3.21 -0.34 -3.43
CA PHE A 86 -3.67 -1.69 -3.11
C PHE A 86 -5.13 -1.93 -3.50
N GLY A 87 -5.68 -1.12 -4.41
CA GLY A 87 -7.08 -1.18 -4.84
C GLY A 87 -7.54 -2.58 -5.28
N GLY A 88 -6.66 -3.37 -5.89
CA GLY A 88 -6.98 -4.75 -6.27
C GLY A 88 -7.14 -5.70 -5.09
N GLU A 89 -6.39 -5.48 -4.00
CA GLU A 89 -6.62 -6.20 -2.76
C GLU A 89 -7.96 -5.82 -2.14
N VAL A 90 -8.29 -4.54 -2.15
CA VAL A 90 -9.58 -4.04 -1.65
C VAL A 90 -10.75 -4.68 -2.39
N GLU A 91 -10.75 -4.68 -3.72
CA GLU A 91 -11.84 -5.27 -4.52
C GLU A 91 -12.03 -6.76 -4.26
N ARG A 92 -10.93 -7.49 -4.06
CA ARG A 92 -10.94 -8.92 -3.75
C ARG A 92 -11.51 -9.19 -2.36
N VAL A 93 -11.02 -8.44 -1.36
CA VAL A 93 -11.48 -8.55 0.03
C VAL A 93 -12.96 -8.25 0.14
N LEU A 94 -13.44 -7.17 -0.48
CA LEU A 94 -14.86 -6.81 -0.51
C LEU A 94 -15.73 -7.87 -1.20
N GLY A 95 -15.17 -8.73 -2.05
CA GLY A 95 -15.85 -9.89 -2.63
C GLY A 95 -16.07 -11.06 -1.66
N MET A 96 -15.33 -11.09 -0.53
CA MET A 96 -15.43 -12.16 0.46
C MET A 96 -16.43 -11.87 1.58
N VAL A 97 -16.89 -10.63 1.73
CA VAL A 97 -17.65 -10.16 2.89
C VAL A 97 -19.12 -9.83 2.54
N ASP A 98 -19.94 -9.75 3.55
CA ASP A 98 -21.37 -9.47 3.44
C ASP A 98 -21.75 -8.11 4.06
N GLY A 99 -20.80 -7.44 4.73
CA GLY A 99 -20.94 -6.09 5.28
C GLY A 99 -19.59 -5.48 5.56
N CYS A 100 -19.56 -4.21 5.93
CA CYS A 100 -18.33 -3.54 6.30
C CYS A 100 -18.50 -2.66 7.55
N LEU A 101 -17.42 -2.51 8.30
CA LEU A 101 -17.30 -1.62 9.44
C LEU A 101 -16.42 -0.44 9.03
N LEU A 102 -16.99 0.75 8.96
CA LEU A 102 -16.27 1.99 8.69
C LEU A 102 -15.89 2.65 10.01
N ILE A 103 -14.59 2.76 10.27
CA ILE A 103 -14.06 3.41 11.46
C ILE A 103 -13.67 4.85 11.12
N VAL A 104 -14.21 5.79 11.88
CA VAL A 104 -13.99 7.23 11.68
C VAL A 104 -13.51 7.84 13.00
N ASP A 105 -12.49 8.68 12.97
CA ASP A 105 -12.05 9.45 14.13
C ASP A 105 -13.07 10.55 14.45
N ALA A 106 -13.48 10.67 15.71
CA ALA A 106 -14.49 11.65 16.17
C ALA A 106 -14.08 13.12 15.95
N ASN A 107 -12.79 13.40 15.80
CA ASN A 107 -12.28 14.75 15.56
C ASN A 107 -12.09 15.05 14.07
N GLU A 108 -11.51 14.09 13.33
CA GLU A 108 -11.11 14.29 11.94
C GLU A 108 -12.26 14.03 10.95
N GLY A 109 -13.19 13.13 11.32
CA GLY A 109 -14.24 12.69 10.41
C GLY A 109 -13.72 11.73 9.32
N PRO A 110 -14.48 11.51 8.24
CA PRO A 110 -14.06 10.66 7.14
C PRO A 110 -12.97 11.35 6.31
N MET A 111 -11.86 10.63 6.07
CA MET A 111 -10.68 11.16 5.39
C MET A 111 -10.61 10.72 3.91
N PRO A 112 -9.94 11.47 3.02
CA PRO A 112 -9.91 11.20 1.58
C PRO A 112 -9.50 9.78 1.17
N GLN A 113 -8.61 9.13 1.91
CA GLN A 113 -8.16 7.76 1.58
C GLN A 113 -9.25 6.71 1.74
N THR A 114 -10.20 6.91 2.67
CA THR A 114 -11.32 5.99 2.87
C THR A 114 -12.38 6.09 1.76
N ARG A 115 -12.41 7.22 1.01
CA ARG A 115 -13.36 7.41 -0.12
C ARG A 115 -13.28 6.29 -1.15
N PHE A 116 -12.08 5.91 -1.56
CA PHE A 116 -11.90 4.86 -2.57
C PHE A 116 -12.46 3.51 -2.10
N VAL A 117 -12.09 3.08 -0.90
CA VAL A 117 -12.52 1.78 -0.35
C VAL A 117 -14.01 1.78 -0.10
N LEU A 118 -14.55 2.88 0.45
CA LEU A 118 -15.97 3.04 0.71
C LEU A 118 -16.78 3.05 -0.58
N LYS A 119 -16.35 3.80 -1.61
CA LYS A 119 -17.00 3.79 -2.93
C LYS A 119 -17.12 2.38 -3.48
N LYS A 120 -16.03 1.58 -3.43
CA LYS A 120 -16.05 0.18 -3.87
C LYS A 120 -16.97 -0.71 -3.04
N ALA A 121 -17.08 -0.45 -1.73
CA ALA A 121 -18.00 -1.16 -0.85
C ALA A 121 -19.48 -0.84 -1.22
N LEU A 122 -19.80 0.44 -1.42
CA LEU A 122 -21.13 0.89 -1.82
C LEU A 122 -21.52 0.37 -3.21
N GLU A 123 -20.63 0.42 -4.20
CA GLU A 123 -20.83 -0.14 -5.55
C GLU A 123 -21.15 -1.64 -5.52
N LYS A 124 -20.64 -2.39 -4.52
CA LYS A 124 -20.95 -3.80 -4.30
C LYS A 124 -22.26 -4.05 -3.51
N GLY A 125 -22.95 -2.99 -3.11
CA GLY A 125 -24.17 -3.06 -2.31
C GLY A 125 -23.94 -3.48 -0.86
N LEU A 126 -22.73 -3.35 -0.33
CA LEU A 126 -22.47 -3.62 1.08
C LEU A 126 -23.11 -2.54 1.94
N ARG A 127 -23.65 -2.95 3.10
CA ARG A 127 -24.21 -2.04 4.10
C ARG A 127 -23.14 -1.73 5.14
N PRO A 128 -22.66 -0.47 5.23
CA PRO A 128 -21.66 -0.07 6.23
C PRO A 128 -22.31 0.06 7.62
N ILE A 129 -21.56 -0.35 8.64
CA ILE A 129 -21.77 0.05 10.03
C ILE A 129 -20.71 1.11 10.34
N VAL A 130 -21.09 2.26 10.86
CA VAL A 130 -20.14 3.33 11.18
C VAL A 130 -19.77 3.26 12.66
N PHE A 131 -18.47 3.25 12.94
CA PHE A 131 -17.94 3.32 14.30
C PHE A 131 -17.13 4.61 14.47
N VAL A 132 -17.70 5.56 15.20
CA VAL A 132 -17.04 6.82 15.56
C VAL A 132 -16.11 6.56 16.74
N ASN A 133 -14.82 6.47 16.45
CA ASN A 133 -13.76 6.09 17.38
C ASN A 133 -13.13 7.31 18.08
N LYS A 134 -12.44 7.06 19.19
CA LYS A 134 -11.67 8.04 19.95
C LYS A 134 -12.54 9.15 20.59
N ILE A 135 -13.77 8.83 20.99
CA ILE A 135 -14.66 9.74 21.70
C ILE A 135 -14.16 10.11 23.11
N ASP A 136 -13.14 9.42 23.61
CA ASP A 136 -12.44 9.70 24.86
C ASP A 136 -11.51 10.93 24.78
N ARG A 137 -11.24 11.46 23.58
CA ARG A 137 -10.45 12.68 23.41
C ARG A 137 -11.23 13.93 23.83
N ALA A 138 -10.52 14.93 24.35
CA ALA A 138 -11.13 16.19 24.74
C ALA A 138 -11.54 17.02 23.49
N ARG A 139 -12.70 17.66 23.55
CA ARG A 139 -13.22 18.60 22.54
C ARG A 139 -13.53 17.97 21.18
N VAL A 140 -13.99 16.73 21.17
CA VAL A 140 -14.52 16.08 19.96
C VAL A 140 -16.03 16.28 19.85
N ASP A 141 -16.54 16.31 18.64
CA ASP A 141 -17.96 16.31 18.33
C ASP A 141 -18.31 15.04 17.54
N PRO A 142 -18.66 13.95 18.21
CA PRO A 142 -18.93 12.68 17.55
C PRO A 142 -20.17 12.70 16.63
N GLU A 143 -21.16 13.53 16.91
CA GLU A 143 -22.37 13.67 16.10
C GLU A 143 -22.06 14.38 14.79
N GLN A 144 -21.22 15.41 14.80
CA GLN A 144 -20.73 16.05 13.57
C GLN A 144 -19.94 15.06 12.68
N ALA A 145 -19.20 14.12 13.27
CA ALA A 145 -18.49 13.11 12.50
C ALA A 145 -19.48 12.19 11.74
N VAL A 146 -20.65 11.88 12.34
CA VAL A 146 -21.72 11.11 11.65
C VAL A 146 -22.31 11.90 10.50
N ASP A 147 -22.57 13.20 10.68
CA ASP A 147 -23.08 14.07 9.62
C ASP A 147 -22.10 14.12 8.43
N LYS A 148 -20.81 14.31 8.69
CA LYS A 148 -19.75 14.27 7.66
C LYS A 148 -19.69 12.92 6.92
N VAL A 149 -19.98 11.81 7.59
CA VAL A 149 -20.05 10.49 6.94
C VAL A 149 -21.27 10.41 6.03
N LEU A 150 -22.42 10.94 6.45
CA LEU A 150 -23.62 10.99 5.62
C LEU A 150 -23.37 11.81 4.35
N ASP A 151 -22.78 13.00 4.49
CA ASP A 151 -22.39 13.84 3.34
C ASP A 151 -21.50 13.06 2.36
N LEU A 152 -20.48 12.36 2.88
CA LEU A 152 -19.60 11.53 2.06
C LEU A 152 -20.37 10.41 1.34
N PHE A 153 -21.35 9.76 1.97
CA PHE A 153 -22.15 8.71 1.34
C PHE A 153 -22.96 9.27 0.18
N LEU A 154 -23.59 10.43 0.38
CA LEU A 154 -24.35 11.13 -0.66
C LEU A 154 -23.46 11.52 -1.85
N GLU A 155 -22.26 12.06 -1.59
CA GLU A 155 -21.29 12.38 -2.63
C GLU A 155 -20.82 11.14 -3.43
N LEU A 156 -20.72 9.98 -2.77
CA LEU A 156 -20.32 8.73 -3.41
C LEU A 156 -21.47 8.04 -4.14
N GLY A 157 -22.68 8.61 -4.10
CA GLY A 157 -23.87 8.09 -4.79
C GLY A 157 -24.50 6.89 -4.07
N ALA A 158 -24.42 6.84 -2.74
CA ALA A 158 -25.11 5.85 -1.93
C ALA A 158 -26.64 5.96 -2.12
N ASP A 159 -27.30 4.81 -2.08
CA ASP A 159 -28.77 4.75 -2.11
C ASP A 159 -29.38 5.05 -0.72
N ASP A 160 -30.71 5.21 -0.66
CA ASP A 160 -31.42 5.53 0.57
C ASP A 160 -31.20 4.47 1.67
N ASP A 161 -31.12 3.18 1.31
CA ASP A 161 -30.86 2.09 2.26
C ASP A 161 -29.44 2.12 2.80
N GLN A 162 -28.47 2.61 2.02
CA GLN A 162 -27.07 2.78 2.43
C GLN A 162 -26.87 4.03 3.27
N CYS A 163 -27.65 5.10 3.01
CA CYS A 163 -27.64 6.31 3.82
C CYS A 163 -28.30 6.12 5.20
N ASP A 164 -29.19 5.14 5.36
CA ASP A 164 -29.75 4.73 6.67
C ASP A 164 -28.80 3.72 7.38
N PHE A 165 -27.56 4.12 7.55
CA PHE A 165 -26.55 3.27 8.17
C PHE A 165 -26.62 3.28 9.70
N PRO A 166 -26.46 2.11 10.38
CA PRO A 166 -26.28 2.07 11.81
C PRO A 166 -24.93 2.67 12.21
N TYR A 167 -24.91 3.45 13.30
CA TYR A 167 -23.69 4.00 13.84
C TYR A 167 -23.56 3.79 15.35
N LEU A 168 -22.32 3.72 15.83
CA LEU A 168 -21.96 3.58 17.23
C LEU A 168 -20.78 4.51 17.54
N PHE A 169 -20.69 4.85 18.81
CA PHE A 169 -19.61 5.64 19.38
C PHE A 169 -18.73 4.78 20.27
N GLY A 170 -17.44 5.08 20.38
CA GLY A 170 -16.59 4.34 21.29
C GLY A 170 -15.12 4.73 21.29
N SER A 171 -14.35 3.97 22.03
CA SER A 171 -12.90 4.04 22.06
C SER A 171 -12.31 2.64 21.91
N GLY A 172 -11.60 2.40 20.78
CA GLY A 172 -10.86 1.16 20.57
C GLY A 172 -9.79 0.97 21.66
N MET A 173 -9.14 2.04 22.09
CA MET A 173 -8.14 2.02 23.14
C MET A 173 -8.76 1.78 24.52
N GLY A 174 -9.95 2.38 24.78
CA GLY A 174 -10.72 2.16 26.00
C GLY A 174 -11.47 0.83 26.03
N GLY A 175 -11.57 0.12 24.88
CA GLY A 175 -12.21 -1.18 24.79
C GLY A 175 -13.73 -1.17 24.97
N TYR A 176 -14.42 -0.07 24.59
CA TYR A 176 -15.87 0.04 24.73
C TYR A 176 -16.56 0.65 23.50
N ALA A 177 -17.82 0.27 23.31
CA ALA A 177 -18.71 0.81 22.30
C ALA A 177 -20.06 1.21 22.91
N LYS A 178 -20.72 2.24 22.37
CA LYS A 178 -21.99 2.79 22.84
C LYS A 178 -22.96 3.00 21.66
N PRO A 179 -24.26 2.74 21.84
CA PRO A 179 -25.25 3.05 20.78
C PRO A 179 -25.51 4.56 20.64
N ASP A 180 -25.32 5.32 21.71
CA ASP A 180 -25.48 6.77 21.78
C ASP A 180 -24.55 7.37 22.85
N MET A 181 -24.40 8.69 22.88
CA MET A 181 -23.51 9.38 23.83
C MET A 181 -24.00 9.36 25.27
N ALA A 182 -25.29 9.14 25.50
CA ALA A 182 -25.90 9.12 26.84
C ALA A 182 -25.77 7.78 27.57
N THR A 183 -25.64 6.68 26.80
CA THR A 183 -25.52 5.32 27.32
C THR A 183 -24.10 5.07 27.86
N GLU A 184 -23.96 4.53 29.05
CA GLU A 184 -22.69 4.06 29.57
C GLU A 184 -22.41 2.63 29.11
N SER A 185 -21.16 2.37 28.73
CA SER A 185 -20.67 1.05 28.34
C SER A 185 -19.19 0.91 28.68
N ASP A 186 -18.78 -0.27 29.09
CA ASP A 186 -17.41 -0.62 29.46
C ASP A 186 -16.83 -1.75 28.59
N ASN A 187 -17.57 -2.16 27.53
CA ASN A 187 -17.18 -3.27 26.68
C ASN A 187 -17.61 -3.08 25.22
N MET A 188 -17.18 -4.00 24.33
CA MET A 188 -17.48 -3.98 22.89
C MET A 188 -18.79 -4.70 22.50
N ARG A 189 -19.58 -5.21 23.46
CA ARG A 189 -20.83 -5.91 23.15
C ARG A 189 -21.78 -5.14 22.23
N PRO A 190 -22.01 -3.82 22.40
CA PRO A 190 -22.87 -3.07 21.50
C PRO A 190 -22.42 -3.15 20.03
N LEU A 191 -21.10 -3.20 19.77
CA LEU A 191 -20.58 -3.35 18.42
C LEU A 191 -20.78 -4.77 17.88
N PHE A 192 -20.54 -5.80 18.68
CA PHE A 192 -20.85 -7.17 18.28
C PHE A 192 -22.34 -7.36 17.97
N ASP A 193 -23.24 -6.84 18.80
CA ASP A 193 -24.69 -6.91 18.60
C ASP A 193 -25.12 -6.17 17.33
N ALA A 194 -24.51 -5.03 17.02
CA ALA A 194 -24.74 -4.29 15.79
C ALA A 194 -24.31 -5.11 14.55
N ILE A 195 -23.14 -5.74 14.61
CA ILE A 195 -22.65 -6.61 13.54
C ILE A 195 -23.65 -7.76 13.29
N LEU A 196 -24.10 -8.43 14.37
CA LEU A 196 -25.05 -9.54 14.25
C LEU A 196 -26.41 -9.11 13.70
N ARG A 197 -26.86 -7.90 14.02
CA ARG A 197 -28.16 -7.35 13.61
C ARG A 197 -28.17 -6.84 12.17
N HIS A 198 -27.11 -6.14 11.75
CA HIS A 198 -27.09 -5.38 10.52
C HIS A 198 -26.33 -6.06 9.37
N VAL A 199 -25.35 -6.91 9.67
CA VAL A 199 -24.66 -7.70 8.64
C VAL A 199 -25.49 -8.94 8.31
N PRO A 200 -25.93 -9.14 7.05
CA PRO A 200 -26.70 -10.32 6.68
C PRO A 200 -25.83 -11.59 6.80
N PRO A 201 -26.46 -12.76 7.01
CA PRO A 201 -25.76 -14.02 6.88
C PRO A 201 -25.27 -14.23 5.44
N PRO A 202 -24.15 -14.92 5.23
CA PRO A 202 -23.65 -15.20 3.89
C PRO A 202 -24.67 -15.96 3.06
N VAL A 203 -24.83 -15.50 1.82
CA VAL A 203 -25.68 -16.19 0.84
C VAL A 203 -24.92 -17.37 0.29
N GLY A 204 -25.51 -18.57 0.33
CA GLY A 204 -24.93 -19.80 -0.20
C GLY A 204 -25.68 -21.03 0.29
N ASP A 205 -25.61 -22.11 -0.48
CA ASP A 205 -26.31 -23.36 -0.18
C ASP A 205 -25.27 -24.48 0.03
N PRO A 206 -25.14 -25.03 1.24
CA PRO A 206 -24.17 -26.07 1.55
C PRO A 206 -24.46 -27.42 0.85
N GLU A 207 -25.69 -27.63 0.34
CA GLU A 207 -26.07 -28.88 -0.37
C GLU A 207 -25.80 -28.80 -1.89
N LYS A 208 -25.51 -27.61 -2.42
CA LYS A 208 -25.14 -27.44 -3.84
C LYS A 208 -23.71 -27.95 -4.11
N PRO A 209 -23.36 -28.18 -5.40
CA PRO A 209 -21.99 -28.47 -5.78
C PRO A 209 -21.01 -27.40 -5.30
N LEU A 210 -19.83 -27.83 -4.85
CA LEU A 210 -18.77 -26.94 -4.33
C LEU A 210 -18.41 -25.84 -5.33
N GLN A 211 -18.37 -24.61 -4.86
CA GLN A 211 -17.78 -23.47 -5.52
C GLN A 211 -17.03 -22.61 -4.49
N LEU A 212 -15.69 -22.59 -4.56
CA LEU A 212 -14.82 -21.74 -3.77
C LEU A 212 -14.08 -20.82 -4.70
N GLN A 213 -14.18 -19.51 -4.50
CA GLN A 213 -13.44 -18.51 -5.28
C GLN A 213 -12.12 -18.17 -4.59
N VAL A 214 -11.01 -18.27 -5.32
CA VAL A 214 -9.69 -17.89 -4.83
C VAL A 214 -9.56 -16.37 -4.90
N THR A 215 -9.38 -15.73 -3.75
CA THR A 215 -9.31 -14.26 -3.63
C THR A 215 -7.93 -13.76 -3.24
N THR A 216 -7.19 -14.55 -2.47
CA THR A 216 -5.84 -14.20 -2.01
C THR A 216 -4.94 -15.43 -2.11
N LEU A 217 -3.68 -15.20 -2.42
CA LEU A 217 -2.65 -16.22 -2.46
C LEU A 217 -1.62 -15.98 -1.36
N ASP A 218 -1.17 -17.07 -0.75
CA ASP A 218 -0.07 -17.07 0.20
C ASP A 218 0.86 -18.23 -0.12
N TYR A 219 2.02 -18.28 0.50
CA TYR A 219 3.02 -19.31 0.26
C TYR A 219 3.66 -19.78 1.56
N SER A 220 3.85 -21.07 1.67
CA SER A 220 4.58 -21.70 2.76
C SER A 220 5.56 -22.72 2.20
N ASP A 221 6.79 -22.75 2.70
CA ASP A 221 7.80 -23.71 2.27
C ASP A 221 7.37 -25.18 2.53
N PHE A 222 6.40 -25.41 3.46
CA PHE A 222 5.88 -26.74 3.80
C PHE A 222 4.64 -27.12 3.00
N LEU A 223 3.74 -26.16 2.73
CA LEU A 223 2.44 -26.42 2.12
C LEU A 223 2.41 -26.03 0.64
N GLY A 224 3.46 -25.37 0.15
CA GLY A 224 3.47 -24.75 -1.17
C GLY A 224 2.54 -23.54 -1.22
N ARG A 225 1.86 -23.38 -2.35
CA ARG A 225 0.91 -22.28 -2.57
C ARG A 225 -0.37 -22.53 -1.76
N ILE A 226 -0.80 -21.51 -1.03
CA ILE A 226 -2.02 -21.51 -0.20
C ILE A 226 -3.02 -20.58 -0.85
N MET A 227 -4.19 -21.09 -1.16
CA MET A 227 -5.31 -20.36 -1.75
C MET A 227 -6.27 -19.99 -0.63
N ILE A 228 -6.55 -18.70 -0.47
CA ILE A 228 -7.52 -18.18 0.50
C ILE A 228 -8.72 -17.69 -0.27
N GLY A 229 -9.91 -18.03 0.21
CA GLY A 229 -11.12 -17.61 -0.46
C GLY A 229 -12.38 -17.94 0.31
N ARG A 230 -13.52 -17.53 -0.28
CA ARG A 230 -14.87 -17.78 0.24
C ARG A 230 -15.51 -18.96 -0.47
N ILE A 231 -16.13 -19.83 0.30
CA ILE A 231 -17.01 -20.86 -0.22
C ILE A 231 -18.36 -20.23 -0.54
N HIS A 232 -18.71 -20.15 -1.82
CA HIS A 232 -19.98 -19.60 -2.27
C HIS A 232 -21.10 -20.64 -2.22
N ASN A 233 -20.82 -21.88 -2.59
CA ASN A 233 -21.76 -23.00 -2.51
C ASN A 233 -21.04 -24.29 -2.09
N GLY A 234 -21.81 -25.21 -1.56
CA GLY A 234 -21.34 -26.55 -1.24
C GLY A 234 -20.57 -26.64 0.07
N THR A 235 -19.95 -27.80 0.23
CA THR A 235 -19.11 -28.14 1.37
C THR A 235 -17.78 -28.69 0.86
N ILE A 236 -16.67 -28.25 1.48
CA ILE A 236 -15.32 -28.73 1.18
C ILE A 236 -14.78 -29.55 2.35
N ARG A 237 -14.00 -30.60 2.07
CA ARG A 237 -13.33 -31.45 3.06
C ARG A 237 -11.86 -31.60 2.75
N ALA A 238 -11.07 -31.85 3.78
CA ALA A 238 -9.68 -32.22 3.61
C ALA A 238 -9.57 -33.52 2.77
N ASN A 239 -8.55 -33.59 1.93
CA ASN A 239 -8.30 -34.69 0.98
C ASN A 239 -9.41 -34.94 -0.08
N GLN A 240 -10.35 -34.04 -0.25
CA GLN A 240 -11.42 -34.15 -1.27
C GLN A 240 -10.85 -33.96 -2.68
N PRO A 241 -11.29 -34.76 -3.68
CA PRO A 241 -11.02 -34.45 -5.07
C PRO A 241 -11.82 -33.20 -5.51
N VAL A 242 -11.17 -32.33 -6.26
CA VAL A 242 -11.74 -31.07 -6.74
C VAL A 242 -11.24 -30.76 -8.16
N ALA A 243 -11.91 -29.82 -8.83
CA ALA A 243 -11.51 -29.26 -10.11
C ALA A 243 -11.18 -27.78 -9.94
N LEU A 244 -10.03 -27.34 -10.43
CA LEU A 244 -9.65 -25.95 -10.57
C LEU A 244 -10.06 -25.47 -11.96
N LEU A 245 -10.94 -24.48 -12.03
CA LEU A 245 -11.36 -23.83 -13.27
C LEU A 245 -10.55 -22.55 -13.44
N ARG A 246 -9.78 -22.50 -14.51
CA ARG A 246 -8.86 -21.40 -14.81
C ARG A 246 -9.54 -20.29 -15.62
N ASP A 247 -8.90 -19.15 -15.68
CA ASP A 247 -9.32 -17.99 -16.47
C ASP A 247 -9.35 -18.25 -17.99
N ASP A 248 -8.45 -19.11 -18.49
CA ASP A 248 -8.41 -19.57 -19.89
C ASP A 248 -9.50 -20.59 -20.26
N GLY A 249 -10.39 -20.94 -19.30
CA GLY A 249 -11.43 -21.96 -19.46
C GLY A 249 -10.94 -23.40 -19.30
N SER A 250 -9.67 -23.63 -19.05
CA SER A 250 -9.13 -24.96 -18.78
C SER A 250 -9.53 -25.47 -17.40
N VAL A 251 -9.62 -26.80 -17.26
CA VAL A 251 -10.01 -27.47 -16.02
C VAL A 251 -8.89 -28.40 -15.57
N LYS A 252 -8.28 -28.10 -14.42
CA LYS A 252 -7.26 -28.95 -13.82
C LYS A 252 -7.85 -29.73 -12.65
N ARG A 253 -7.87 -31.06 -12.74
CA ARG A 253 -8.33 -31.92 -11.63
C ARG A 253 -7.21 -32.09 -10.62
N GLY A 254 -7.57 -32.03 -9.31
CA GLY A 254 -6.63 -32.17 -8.21
C GLY A 254 -7.31 -32.62 -6.93
N ARG A 255 -6.60 -32.46 -5.82
CA ARG A 255 -7.09 -32.82 -4.49
C ARG A 255 -6.67 -31.74 -3.50
N ILE A 256 -7.54 -31.41 -2.55
CA ILE A 256 -7.19 -30.55 -1.42
C ILE A 256 -6.24 -31.31 -0.51
N SER A 257 -5.00 -30.84 -0.34
CA SER A 257 -4.01 -31.44 0.54
C SER A 257 -4.23 -31.06 2.00
N LYS A 258 -4.51 -29.78 2.25
CA LYS A 258 -4.85 -29.25 3.59
C LYS A 258 -6.03 -28.29 3.46
N LEU A 259 -6.89 -28.31 4.47
CA LEU A 259 -7.99 -27.39 4.66
C LEU A 259 -7.79 -26.70 6.01
N LEU A 260 -7.70 -25.37 5.98
CA LEU A 260 -7.44 -24.54 7.16
C LEU A 260 -8.58 -23.52 7.32
N GLY A 261 -9.08 -23.39 8.52
CA GLY A 261 -9.97 -22.31 8.95
C GLY A 261 -9.18 -21.24 9.71
N PHE A 262 -9.84 -20.11 10.04
CA PHE A 262 -9.26 -19.04 10.83
C PHE A 262 -9.80 -19.09 12.27
N GLN A 263 -8.92 -18.95 13.26
CA GLN A 263 -9.27 -18.82 14.68
C GLN A 263 -8.36 -17.77 15.31
N GLY A 264 -8.92 -16.62 15.66
CA GLY A 264 -8.10 -15.44 15.88
C GLY A 264 -7.23 -15.20 14.65
N LEU A 265 -5.95 -14.99 14.83
CA LEU A 265 -4.98 -14.80 13.73
C LEU A 265 -4.35 -16.11 13.22
N GLN A 266 -4.64 -17.22 13.88
CA GLN A 266 -4.03 -18.51 13.54
C GLN A 266 -4.86 -19.24 12.49
N ARG A 267 -4.16 -19.93 11.59
CA ARG A 267 -4.77 -20.91 10.69
C ARG A 267 -4.76 -22.27 11.38
N VAL A 268 -5.94 -22.84 11.54
CA VAL A 268 -6.12 -24.16 12.19
C VAL A 268 -6.64 -25.17 11.20
N GLU A 269 -6.15 -26.41 11.26
CA GLU A 269 -6.67 -27.48 10.42
C GLU A 269 -8.12 -27.79 10.80
N VAL A 270 -8.99 -27.87 9.78
CA VAL A 270 -10.39 -28.23 9.93
C VAL A 270 -10.72 -29.40 9.02
N GLU A 271 -11.64 -30.28 9.45
CA GLU A 271 -12.03 -31.45 8.66
C GLU A 271 -12.94 -31.06 7.49
N GLN A 272 -13.80 -30.07 7.71
CA GLN A 272 -14.73 -29.57 6.70
C GLN A 272 -15.09 -28.09 6.91
N ALA A 273 -15.48 -27.43 5.83
CA ALA A 273 -16.04 -26.07 5.82
C ALA A 273 -17.17 -26.00 4.79
N ARG A 274 -18.10 -25.05 4.94
CA ARG A 274 -19.33 -24.96 4.15
C ARG A 274 -19.52 -23.58 3.52
N ALA A 275 -20.53 -23.46 2.67
CA ALA A 275 -20.94 -22.21 2.07
C ALA A 275 -21.01 -21.06 3.10
N GLY A 276 -20.39 -19.93 2.79
CA GLY A 276 -20.21 -18.78 3.66
C GLY A 276 -18.88 -18.74 4.43
N ASP A 277 -18.18 -19.88 4.62
CA ASP A 277 -16.91 -19.89 5.31
C ASP A 277 -15.79 -19.24 4.47
N LEU A 278 -14.86 -18.58 5.18
CA LEU A 278 -13.55 -18.19 4.66
C LEU A 278 -12.54 -19.26 5.04
N VAL A 279 -11.85 -19.79 4.04
CA VAL A 279 -10.89 -20.89 4.23
C VAL A 279 -9.59 -20.66 3.49
N ALA A 280 -8.54 -21.32 3.98
CA ALA A 280 -7.28 -21.44 3.27
C ALA A 280 -7.07 -22.91 2.89
N VAL A 281 -6.77 -23.16 1.61
CA VAL A 281 -6.60 -24.52 1.07
C VAL A 281 -5.28 -24.66 0.34
N SER A 282 -4.68 -25.84 0.35
CA SER A 282 -3.51 -26.18 -0.45
C SER A 282 -3.79 -27.41 -1.31
N GLY A 283 -3.04 -27.59 -2.40
CA GLY A 283 -3.19 -28.76 -3.28
C GLY A 283 -2.98 -28.46 -4.76
N PHE A 284 -2.76 -27.19 -5.13
CA PHE A 284 -2.40 -26.78 -6.48
C PHE A 284 -1.18 -25.86 -6.43
N ASP A 285 -0.19 -26.13 -7.28
CA ASP A 285 1.03 -25.31 -7.36
C ASP A 285 0.83 -24.08 -8.25
N GLU A 286 -0.01 -24.22 -9.27
CA GLU A 286 -0.34 -23.16 -10.23
C GLU A 286 -1.82 -22.82 -10.09
N VAL A 287 -2.09 -21.66 -9.57
CA VAL A 287 -3.43 -21.09 -9.39
C VAL A 287 -3.35 -19.59 -9.44
N ASN A 288 -4.35 -18.95 -10.03
CA ASN A 288 -4.47 -17.50 -10.09
C ASN A 288 -5.66 -17.02 -9.23
N ILE A 289 -5.62 -15.74 -8.90
CA ILE A 289 -6.74 -15.10 -8.21
C ILE A 289 -7.94 -15.01 -9.17
N GLY A 290 -9.15 -15.17 -8.61
CA GLY A 290 -10.40 -15.21 -9.37
C GLY A 290 -10.76 -16.58 -9.89
N GLU A 291 -9.82 -17.52 -9.94
CA GLU A 291 -10.11 -18.91 -10.32
C GLU A 291 -11.03 -19.59 -9.31
N THR A 292 -11.77 -20.59 -9.78
CA THR A 292 -12.75 -21.29 -8.97
C THR A 292 -12.33 -22.74 -8.69
N ILE A 293 -12.30 -23.12 -7.42
CA ILE A 293 -12.22 -24.53 -7.02
C ILE A 293 -13.65 -25.06 -6.90
N ALA A 294 -13.97 -26.09 -7.67
CA ALA A 294 -15.33 -26.59 -7.81
C ALA A 294 -15.42 -28.13 -7.66
N CYS A 295 -16.67 -28.61 -7.60
CA CYS A 295 -16.96 -30.03 -7.68
C CYS A 295 -16.46 -30.62 -9.02
N PRO A 296 -15.72 -31.74 -9.03
CA PRO A 296 -15.17 -32.30 -10.27
C PRO A 296 -16.23 -32.88 -11.22
N ASP A 297 -17.41 -33.21 -10.70
CA ASP A 297 -18.51 -33.81 -11.47
C ASP A 297 -19.40 -32.74 -12.11
N GLU A 298 -19.53 -31.58 -11.47
CA GLU A 298 -20.27 -30.42 -11.97
C GLU A 298 -19.43 -29.15 -11.85
N PRO A 299 -18.39 -28.97 -12.67
CA PRO A 299 -17.49 -27.84 -12.56
C PRO A 299 -18.17 -26.57 -13.11
N LYS A 300 -18.52 -25.63 -12.23
CA LYS A 300 -19.07 -24.32 -12.59
C LYS A 300 -18.16 -23.22 -12.07
N ALA A 301 -17.63 -22.38 -12.98
CA ALA A 301 -16.85 -21.22 -12.62
C ALA A 301 -17.75 -20.11 -12.06
N LEU A 302 -17.21 -19.38 -11.07
CA LEU A 302 -17.73 -18.10 -10.64
C LEU A 302 -17.23 -16.99 -11.59
N PRO A 303 -17.88 -15.82 -11.64
CA PRO A 303 -17.38 -14.68 -12.38
C PRO A 303 -15.97 -14.33 -11.94
N LEU A 304 -15.06 -14.12 -12.91
CA LEU A 304 -13.69 -13.76 -12.61
C LEU A 304 -13.63 -12.41 -11.89
N ILE A 305 -12.80 -12.33 -10.87
CA ILE A 305 -12.47 -11.07 -10.23
C ILE A 305 -11.53 -10.31 -11.17
N LYS A 306 -11.98 -9.18 -11.69
CA LYS A 306 -11.13 -8.30 -12.48
C LYS A 306 -10.12 -7.65 -11.56
N VAL A 307 -8.85 -7.89 -11.80
CA VAL A 307 -7.76 -7.19 -11.13
C VAL A 307 -7.28 -6.09 -12.07
N ASP A 308 -7.28 -4.83 -11.60
CA ASP A 308 -6.76 -3.73 -12.42
C ASP A 308 -5.31 -3.98 -12.78
N GLU A 309 -4.94 -3.60 -13.97
CA GLU A 309 -3.59 -3.80 -14.48
C GLU A 309 -2.61 -2.77 -13.88
N PRO A 310 -1.30 -3.10 -13.84
CA PRO A 310 -0.27 -2.16 -13.43
C PRO A 310 -0.28 -0.87 -14.27
N THR A 311 -0.03 0.26 -13.63
CA THR A 311 0.06 1.59 -14.27
C THR A 311 1.47 2.14 -14.30
N LEU A 312 2.35 1.67 -13.41
CA LEU A 312 3.74 2.09 -13.30
C LEU A 312 4.70 0.92 -13.55
N GLN A 313 5.85 1.21 -14.14
CA GLN A 313 6.92 0.27 -14.40
C GLN A 313 8.26 0.86 -13.98
N MET A 314 9.13 0.03 -13.42
CA MET A 314 10.53 0.34 -13.11
C MET A 314 11.44 -0.75 -13.67
N THR A 315 12.66 -0.38 -14.03
CA THR A 315 13.68 -1.37 -14.37
C THR A 315 14.49 -1.71 -13.11
N PHE A 316 14.50 -2.98 -12.72
CA PHE A 316 15.40 -3.51 -11.71
C PHE A 316 16.66 -4.04 -12.40
N VAL A 317 17.82 -3.73 -11.85
CA VAL A 317 19.13 -4.07 -12.43
C VAL A 317 20.05 -4.59 -11.33
N VAL A 318 20.89 -5.54 -11.65
CA VAL A 318 21.98 -5.94 -10.75
C VAL A 318 22.88 -4.75 -10.48
N ASN A 319 23.32 -4.60 -9.24
CA ASN A 319 24.23 -3.49 -8.89
C ASN A 319 25.60 -3.68 -9.58
N ASP A 320 25.95 -2.75 -10.45
CA ASP A 320 27.22 -2.68 -11.18
C ASP A 320 28.06 -1.46 -10.76
N SER A 321 27.71 -0.84 -9.61
CA SER A 321 28.46 0.30 -9.07
C SER A 321 29.85 -0.11 -8.55
N PRO A 322 30.78 0.83 -8.36
CA PRO A 322 32.09 0.54 -7.75
C PRO A 322 31.99 0.00 -6.31
N PHE A 323 30.84 0.13 -5.67
CA PHE A 323 30.59 -0.39 -4.33
C PHE A 323 29.78 -1.69 -4.31
N ALA A 324 29.49 -2.26 -5.48
CA ALA A 324 28.74 -3.50 -5.59
C ALA A 324 29.34 -4.64 -4.74
N GLY A 325 28.47 -5.36 -4.02
CA GLY A 325 28.84 -6.50 -3.18
C GLY A 325 29.53 -6.17 -1.87
N LYS A 326 29.58 -4.88 -1.46
CA LYS A 326 30.22 -4.49 -0.19
C LYS A 326 29.25 -4.53 1.00
N GLU A 327 27.95 -4.36 0.76
CA GLU A 327 26.93 -4.21 1.81
C GLU A 327 25.84 -5.29 1.73
N GLY A 328 25.52 -5.79 0.53
CA GLY A 328 24.49 -6.81 0.32
C GLY A 328 24.99 -8.25 0.45
N LYS A 329 24.11 -9.14 0.92
CA LYS A 329 24.34 -10.60 0.92
C LYS A 329 23.97 -11.26 -0.40
N PHE A 330 22.92 -10.74 -1.05
CA PHE A 330 22.35 -11.26 -2.29
C PHE A 330 22.55 -10.24 -3.41
N VAL A 331 23.56 -10.47 -4.27
CA VAL A 331 24.06 -9.49 -5.25
C VAL A 331 24.05 -10.00 -6.69
N THR A 332 23.68 -11.28 -6.92
CA THR A 332 23.74 -11.89 -8.25
C THR A 332 22.40 -11.79 -8.96
N SER A 333 22.42 -11.74 -10.31
CA SER A 333 21.22 -11.71 -11.14
C SER A 333 20.26 -12.86 -10.83
N ARG A 334 20.78 -14.07 -10.62
CA ARG A 334 19.97 -15.22 -10.27
C ARG A 334 19.22 -15.01 -8.94
N GLN A 335 19.90 -14.51 -7.91
CA GLN A 335 19.28 -14.28 -6.59
C GLN A 335 18.17 -13.23 -6.67
N VAL A 336 18.43 -12.11 -7.36
CA VAL A 336 17.43 -11.04 -7.55
C VAL A 336 16.23 -11.57 -8.34
N ARG A 337 16.46 -12.31 -9.43
CA ARG A 337 15.40 -12.92 -10.22
C ARG A 337 14.57 -13.92 -9.41
N ASP A 338 15.22 -14.83 -8.69
CA ASP A 338 14.53 -15.82 -7.85
C ASP A 338 13.66 -15.14 -6.79
N ARG A 339 14.15 -14.02 -6.22
CA ARG A 339 13.37 -13.24 -5.27
C ARG A 339 12.16 -12.55 -5.90
N LEU A 340 12.34 -11.93 -7.08
CA LEU A 340 11.23 -11.33 -7.83
C LEU A 340 10.18 -12.38 -8.22
N ASN A 341 10.62 -13.57 -8.65
CA ASN A 341 9.72 -14.69 -8.94
C ASN A 341 8.98 -15.18 -7.69
N LYS A 342 9.64 -15.20 -6.53
CA LYS A 342 9.00 -15.53 -5.26
C LYS A 342 7.89 -14.52 -4.90
N GLU A 343 8.10 -13.24 -5.16
CA GLU A 343 7.09 -12.21 -4.94
C GLU A 343 5.83 -12.45 -5.79
N LEU A 344 5.98 -12.89 -7.04
CA LEU A 344 4.85 -13.21 -7.92
C LEU A 344 3.97 -14.37 -7.42
N LEU A 345 4.44 -15.16 -6.45
CA LEU A 345 3.63 -16.24 -5.88
C LEU A 345 2.48 -15.70 -5.01
N THR A 346 2.65 -14.52 -4.44
CA THR A 346 1.70 -13.90 -3.50
C THR A 346 1.16 -12.56 -4.00
N ASN A 347 1.96 -11.79 -4.72
CA ASN A 347 1.64 -10.45 -5.19
C ASN A 347 1.17 -10.46 -6.66
N VAL A 348 -0.13 -10.53 -6.86
CA VAL A 348 -0.76 -10.67 -8.19
C VAL A 348 -0.84 -9.34 -8.95
N ALA A 349 -0.75 -8.21 -8.23
CA ALA A 349 -0.72 -6.89 -8.85
C ALA A 349 0.66 -6.52 -9.42
N LEU A 350 1.66 -7.37 -9.20
CA LEU A 350 3.01 -7.21 -9.70
C LEU A 350 3.19 -8.00 -11.00
N ARG A 351 3.89 -7.43 -11.99
CA ARG A 351 4.37 -8.15 -13.17
C ARG A 351 5.87 -8.00 -13.26
N VAL A 352 6.55 -9.07 -13.60
CA VAL A 352 8.01 -9.10 -13.82
C VAL A 352 8.27 -9.69 -15.18
N GLU A 353 8.89 -8.90 -16.05
CA GLU A 353 9.20 -9.30 -17.41
C GLU A 353 10.72 -9.26 -17.64
N ASP A 354 11.23 -10.26 -18.36
CA ASP A 354 12.62 -10.26 -18.78
C ASP A 354 12.85 -9.18 -19.85
N THR A 355 13.99 -8.52 -19.79
CA THR A 355 14.41 -7.57 -20.82
C THR A 355 15.45 -8.20 -21.77
N ASP A 356 15.93 -7.43 -22.74
CA ASP A 356 17.01 -7.87 -23.66
C ASP A 356 18.34 -8.19 -22.93
N SER A 357 18.45 -7.86 -21.65
CA SER A 357 19.63 -8.12 -20.82
C SER A 357 19.29 -9.07 -19.66
N PRO A 358 20.11 -10.11 -19.43
CA PRO A 358 19.87 -11.09 -18.36
C PRO A 358 20.00 -10.51 -16.94
N ASP A 359 20.55 -9.31 -16.81
CA ASP A 359 20.78 -8.61 -15.54
C ASP A 359 19.75 -7.49 -15.27
N ARG A 360 18.68 -7.44 -16.09
CA ARG A 360 17.63 -6.40 -16.00
C ARG A 360 16.25 -6.99 -16.14
N TRP A 361 15.31 -6.47 -15.34
CA TRP A 361 13.91 -6.88 -15.35
C TRP A 361 13.01 -5.65 -15.35
N ALA A 362 11.96 -5.70 -16.13
CA ALA A 362 10.88 -4.72 -16.07
C ALA A 362 9.90 -5.18 -15.00
N VAL A 363 9.77 -4.39 -13.95
CA VAL A 363 8.87 -4.67 -12.82
C VAL A 363 7.76 -3.65 -12.83
N SER A 364 6.53 -4.12 -13.01
CA SER A 364 5.35 -3.27 -13.12
C SER A 364 4.46 -3.44 -11.90
N GLY A 365 3.98 -2.32 -11.36
CA GLY A 365 3.11 -2.27 -10.19
C GLY A 365 2.03 -1.19 -10.34
N ARG A 366 1.12 -1.11 -9.36
CA ARG A 366 0.00 -0.18 -9.41
C ARG A 366 0.35 1.26 -9.09
N GLY A 367 1.35 1.47 -8.23
CA GLY A 367 1.75 2.80 -7.78
C GLY A 367 3.16 2.82 -7.22
N GLU A 368 3.64 4.02 -6.90
CA GLU A 368 4.98 4.23 -6.34
C GLU A 368 5.15 3.55 -4.98
N LEU A 369 4.12 3.59 -4.14
CA LEU A 369 4.15 2.96 -2.82
C LEU A 369 4.25 1.44 -2.93
N HIS A 370 3.52 0.83 -3.87
CA HIS A 370 3.57 -0.62 -4.09
C HIS A 370 4.98 -1.08 -4.48
N LEU A 371 5.62 -0.41 -5.47
CA LEU A 371 6.99 -0.72 -5.88
C LEU A 371 8.01 -0.36 -4.79
N GLY A 372 7.79 0.75 -4.07
CA GLY A 372 8.63 1.18 -2.94
C GLY A 372 8.66 0.16 -1.80
N ILE A 373 7.53 -0.47 -1.49
CA ILE A 373 7.44 -1.54 -0.48
C ILE A 373 8.22 -2.77 -0.92
N LEU A 374 8.11 -3.19 -2.18
CA LEU A 374 8.91 -4.29 -2.72
C LEU A 374 10.41 -4.01 -2.58
N ILE A 375 10.86 -2.81 -2.97
CA ILE A 375 12.25 -2.38 -2.89
C ILE A 375 12.73 -2.42 -1.43
N GLU A 376 11.95 -1.86 -0.51
CA GLU A 376 12.32 -1.80 0.91
C GLU A 376 12.34 -3.20 1.55
N THR A 377 11.39 -4.07 1.18
CA THR A 377 11.38 -5.46 1.65
C THR A 377 12.62 -6.21 1.19
N MET A 378 12.97 -6.13 -0.10
CA MET A 378 14.18 -6.75 -0.62
C MET A 378 15.44 -6.18 0.03
N ARG A 379 15.50 -4.86 0.27
CA ARG A 379 16.59 -4.20 0.98
C ARG A 379 16.80 -4.79 2.38
N ARG A 380 15.74 -4.95 3.17
CA ARG A 380 15.77 -5.53 4.53
C ARG A 380 16.13 -7.01 4.54
N GLU A 381 15.76 -7.74 3.51
CA GLU A 381 16.16 -9.14 3.33
C GLU A 381 17.66 -9.30 3.00
N GLY A 382 18.37 -8.21 2.69
CA GLY A 382 19.81 -8.21 2.42
C GLY A 382 20.17 -8.22 0.94
N TYR A 383 19.26 -7.89 0.04
CA TYR A 383 19.51 -7.74 -1.39
C TYR A 383 20.18 -6.41 -1.70
N GLU A 384 21.02 -6.42 -2.73
CA GLU A 384 21.66 -5.26 -3.30
C GLU A 384 21.38 -5.21 -4.81
N PHE A 385 20.79 -4.12 -5.29
CA PHE A 385 20.37 -3.94 -6.67
C PHE A 385 20.23 -2.46 -7.01
N GLN A 386 19.94 -2.15 -8.26
CA GLN A 386 19.64 -0.79 -8.73
C GLN A 386 18.24 -0.74 -9.34
N VAL A 387 17.59 0.43 -9.25
CA VAL A 387 16.30 0.67 -9.89
C VAL A 387 16.31 1.97 -10.68
N SER A 388 15.56 1.98 -11.79
CA SER A 388 15.35 3.18 -12.59
C SER A 388 14.26 4.07 -12.01
N GLN A 389 14.10 5.26 -12.58
CA GLN A 389 12.91 6.10 -12.33
C GLN A 389 11.63 5.33 -12.64
N PRO A 390 10.56 5.49 -11.83
CA PRO A 390 9.24 5.01 -12.18
C PRO A 390 8.74 5.66 -13.48
N GLN A 391 8.16 4.86 -14.35
CA GLN A 391 7.59 5.33 -15.62
C GLN A 391 6.16 4.82 -15.75
N VAL A 392 5.26 5.63 -16.30
CA VAL A 392 3.90 5.19 -16.58
C VAL A 392 3.89 4.24 -17.77
N ILE A 393 2.98 3.28 -17.73
CA ILE A 393 2.78 2.32 -18.82
C ILE A 393 1.84 2.95 -19.85
N PHE A 394 2.37 3.25 -21.04
CA PHE A 394 1.58 3.76 -22.15
C PHE A 394 0.86 2.61 -22.87
N ARG A 395 -0.32 2.90 -23.39
CA ARG A 395 -1.12 1.98 -24.22
C ARG A 395 -1.51 2.64 -25.52
N THR A 396 -1.71 1.84 -26.54
CA THR A 396 -2.33 2.30 -27.78
C THR A 396 -3.80 1.92 -27.77
N ILE A 397 -4.69 2.91 -27.68
CA ILE A 397 -6.14 2.73 -27.70
C ILE A 397 -6.65 3.38 -28.99
N ASP A 398 -7.34 2.62 -29.82
CA ASP A 398 -7.84 3.07 -31.13
C ASP A 398 -6.79 3.75 -31.99
N GLY A 399 -5.53 3.24 -31.94
CA GLY A 399 -4.41 3.80 -32.69
C GLY A 399 -3.76 5.07 -32.09
N THR A 400 -4.26 5.55 -30.95
CA THR A 400 -3.76 6.75 -30.27
C THR A 400 -2.94 6.36 -29.04
N PRO A 401 -1.69 6.85 -28.87
CA PRO A 401 -0.93 6.69 -27.63
C PRO A 401 -1.70 7.29 -26.46
N SER A 402 -1.98 6.47 -25.46
CA SER A 402 -2.76 6.85 -24.29
C SER A 402 -1.97 6.59 -23.01
N GLU A 403 -2.16 7.45 -22.02
CA GLU A 403 -1.53 7.38 -20.71
C GLU A 403 -2.58 7.22 -19.60
N PRO A 404 -2.23 6.64 -18.45
CA PRO A 404 -3.15 6.52 -17.32
C PRO A 404 -3.41 7.89 -16.69
N PHE A 405 -4.67 8.13 -16.32
CA PHE A 405 -5.13 9.30 -15.57
C PHE A 405 -5.67 8.89 -14.22
N GLU A 406 -5.54 9.78 -13.26
CA GLU A 406 -5.99 9.58 -11.88
C GLU A 406 -6.90 10.72 -11.43
N THR A 407 -7.86 10.38 -10.57
CA THR A 407 -8.57 11.35 -9.76
C THR A 407 -7.72 11.65 -8.55
N LEU A 408 -7.32 12.91 -8.39
CA LEU A 408 -6.54 13.41 -7.26
C LEU A 408 -7.43 14.25 -6.36
N VAL A 409 -7.52 13.89 -5.09
CA VAL A 409 -8.23 14.67 -4.06
C VAL A 409 -7.20 15.20 -3.07
N LEU A 410 -7.21 16.51 -2.89
CA LEU A 410 -6.37 17.21 -1.91
C LEU A 410 -7.27 17.85 -0.86
N ASP A 411 -6.89 17.71 0.40
CA ASP A 411 -7.45 18.46 1.51
C ASP A 411 -6.33 19.35 2.10
N VAL A 412 -6.47 20.66 1.97
CA VAL A 412 -5.38 21.61 2.24
C VAL A 412 -5.87 22.81 3.05
N PRO A 413 -5.01 23.43 3.88
CA PRO A 413 -5.29 24.73 4.45
C PRO A 413 -5.59 25.77 3.36
N GLU A 414 -6.55 26.67 3.59
CA GLU A 414 -6.96 27.70 2.62
C GLU A 414 -5.77 28.51 2.08
N GLU A 415 -4.77 28.80 2.92
CA GLU A 415 -3.56 29.54 2.52
C GLU A 415 -2.68 28.77 1.50
N SER A 416 -2.80 27.45 1.41
CA SER A 416 -2.00 26.58 0.52
C SER A 416 -2.66 26.29 -0.82
N VAL A 417 -3.94 26.64 -1.00
CA VAL A 417 -4.75 26.34 -2.20
C VAL A 417 -4.07 26.86 -3.47
N GLY A 418 -3.67 28.14 -3.48
CA GLY A 418 -3.03 28.76 -4.66
C GLY A 418 -1.75 28.07 -5.09
N ALA A 419 -0.90 27.69 -4.12
CA ALA A 419 0.36 26.99 -4.40
C ALA A 419 0.13 25.57 -4.96
N CYS A 420 -0.90 24.87 -4.49
CA CYS A 420 -1.27 23.55 -4.99
C CYS A 420 -1.80 23.63 -6.43
N ILE A 421 -2.69 24.57 -6.73
CA ILE A 421 -3.26 24.78 -8.07
C ILE A 421 -2.15 25.13 -9.07
N GLU A 422 -1.24 26.05 -8.72
CA GLU A 422 -0.12 26.44 -9.60
C GLU A 422 0.77 25.22 -9.96
N LYS A 423 1.16 24.43 -8.95
CA LYS A 423 2.02 23.25 -9.16
C LYS A 423 1.35 22.17 -10.00
N LEU A 424 0.06 21.94 -9.79
CA LEU A 424 -0.72 20.95 -10.53
C LEU A 424 -1.00 21.41 -11.95
N GLY A 425 -1.20 22.71 -12.19
CA GLY A 425 -1.36 23.28 -13.52
C GLY A 425 -0.17 23.01 -14.44
N ILE A 426 1.07 23.13 -13.92
CA ILE A 426 2.31 22.78 -14.63
C ILE A 426 2.32 21.28 -15.02
N ARG A 427 1.72 20.43 -14.19
CA ARG A 427 1.64 18.98 -14.35
C ARG A 427 0.44 18.51 -15.16
N LYS A 428 -0.26 19.42 -15.83
CA LYS A 428 -1.44 19.15 -16.68
C LYS A 428 -2.64 18.60 -15.94
N ALA A 429 -2.78 18.91 -14.65
CA ALA A 429 -3.95 18.55 -13.89
C ALA A 429 -5.13 19.48 -14.25
N GLU A 430 -6.31 18.91 -14.39
CA GLU A 430 -7.57 19.59 -14.66
C GLU A 430 -8.41 19.61 -13.39
N MET A 431 -8.66 20.80 -12.84
CA MET A 431 -9.49 20.95 -11.65
C MET A 431 -10.96 20.63 -11.98
N GLN A 432 -11.54 19.71 -11.22
CA GLN A 432 -12.94 19.28 -11.36
C GLN A 432 -13.85 19.96 -10.34
N ASN A 433 -13.39 20.04 -9.09
CA ASN A 433 -14.16 20.62 -7.99
C ASN A 433 -13.26 21.34 -6.99
N MET A 434 -13.84 22.33 -6.29
CA MET A 434 -13.23 23.04 -5.17
C MET A 434 -14.31 23.36 -4.14
N GLU A 435 -14.15 22.87 -2.93
CA GLU A 435 -15.11 23.01 -1.86
C GLU A 435 -14.42 23.48 -0.56
N ASN A 436 -14.92 24.57 0.01
CA ASN A 436 -14.40 25.09 1.27
C ASN A 436 -15.14 24.44 2.43
N THR A 437 -14.39 23.83 3.32
CA THR A 437 -14.92 23.25 4.56
C THR A 437 -15.00 24.32 5.65
N ASN A 438 -15.94 24.16 6.59
CA ASN A 438 -16.19 25.17 7.63
C ASN A 438 -15.06 25.31 8.68
N ASP A 439 -14.01 24.53 8.56
CA ASP A 439 -12.86 24.46 9.48
C ASP A 439 -11.59 25.18 8.95
N GLY A 440 -11.73 26.02 7.90
CA GLY A 440 -10.60 26.74 7.30
C GLY A 440 -9.73 25.89 6.38
N ARG A 441 -10.27 24.77 5.91
CA ARG A 441 -9.65 23.89 4.91
C ARG A 441 -10.41 23.94 3.59
N THR A 442 -9.77 23.51 2.54
CA THR A 442 -10.36 23.42 1.20
C THR A 442 -10.06 22.07 0.60
N GLN A 443 -11.11 21.42 0.13
CA GLN A 443 -10.98 20.20 -0.66
C GLN A 443 -10.90 20.58 -2.15
N LEU A 444 -9.89 20.00 -2.83
CA LEU A 444 -9.66 20.20 -4.26
C LEU A 444 -9.71 18.85 -4.95
N GLU A 445 -10.44 18.75 -6.05
CA GLU A 445 -10.48 17.54 -6.88
C GLU A 445 -9.93 17.85 -8.27
N PHE A 446 -9.01 17.00 -8.74
CA PHE A 446 -8.38 17.11 -10.05
C PHE A 446 -8.42 15.79 -10.80
N VAL A 447 -8.42 15.87 -12.12
CA VAL A 447 -8.03 14.77 -13.01
C VAL A 447 -6.62 15.07 -13.52
N VAL A 448 -5.69 14.14 -13.31
CA VAL A 448 -4.27 14.36 -13.58
C VAL A 448 -3.64 13.15 -14.27
N PRO A 449 -2.74 13.32 -15.27
CA PRO A 449 -1.97 12.22 -15.80
C PRO A 449 -1.11 11.60 -14.69
N SER A 450 -1.09 10.26 -14.55
CA SER A 450 -0.33 9.57 -13.48
C SER A 450 1.14 9.97 -13.45
N ARG A 451 1.78 10.23 -14.61
CA ARG A 451 3.16 10.74 -14.66
C ARG A 451 3.31 12.14 -14.04
N GLY A 452 2.23 12.93 -13.96
CA GLY A 452 2.19 14.23 -13.27
C GLY A 452 2.23 14.10 -11.75
N LEU A 453 1.89 12.94 -11.20
CA LEU A 453 1.96 12.66 -9.75
C LEU A 453 3.35 12.19 -9.32
N ILE A 454 4.17 11.67 -10.24
CA ILE A 454 5.55 11.25 -9.92
C ILE A 454 6.33 12.45 -9.36
N GLY A 455 6.82 12.31 -8.13
CA GLY A 455 7.54 13.36 -7.40
C GLY A 455 6.68 14.53 -6.88
N PHE A 456 5.36 14.50 -7.07
CA PHE A 456 4.48 15.58 -6.59
C PHE A 456 4.30 15.55 -5.07
N ARG A 457 4.31 14.37 -4.44
CA ARG A 457 4.08 14.23 -3.00
C ARG A 457 5.06 15.06 -2.16
N GLY A 458 6.34 15.02 -2.50
CA GLY A 458 7.35 15.81 -1.80
C GLY A 458 7.18 17.31 -1.97
N GLU A 459 6.73 17.76 -3.15
CA GLU A 459 6.39 19.16 -3.38
C GLU A 459 5.13 19.60 -2.65
N PHE A 460 4.12 18.73 -2.61
CA PHE A 460 2.86 18.94 -1.91
C PHE A 460 3.07 19.11 -0.40
N ILE A 461 3.83 18.20 0.23
CA ILE A 461 4.16 18.28 1.68
C ILE A 461 4.85 19.61 2.00
N ARG A 462 5.78 20.06 1.14
CA ARG A 462 6.43 21.38 1.32
C ARG A 462 5.49 22.55 1.12
N ALA A 463 4.62 22.48 0.11
CA ALA A 463 3.66 23.55 -0.19
C ALA A 463 2.61 23.73 0.91
N THR A 464 2.24 22.62 1.58
CA THR A 464 1.24 22.61 2.66
C THR A 464 1.86 22.59 4.05
N ARG A 465 3.19 22.73 4.19
CA ARG A 465 3.94 22.64 5.46
C ARG A 465 3.68 21.34 6.24
N GLY A 466 3.31 20.28 5.52
CA GLY A 466 2.99 18.98 6.13
C GLY A 466 1.53 18.84 6.59
N GLU A 467 0.69 19.87 6.46
CA GLU A 467 -0.71 19.84 6.91
C GLU A 467 -1.69 19.35 5.84
N GLY A 468 -1.23 19.22 4.58
CA GLY A 468 -2.05 18.75 3.47
C GLY A 468 -2.21 17.25 3.46
N ILE A 469 -3.40 16.79 3.06
CA ILE A 469 -3.71 15.39 2.85
C ILE A 469 -3.95 15.16 1.37
N MET A 470 -3.33 14.13 0.80
CA MET A 470 -3.42 13.78 -0.60
C MET A 470 -3.89 12.34 -0.76
N SER A 471 -4.87 12.15 -1.62
CA SER A 471 -5.34 10.84 -2.07
C SER A 471 -5.53 10.85 -3.58
N HIS A 472 -5.16 9.77 -4.23
CA HIS A 472 -5.36 9.61 -5.67
C HIS A 472 -5.80 8.18 -6.00
N SER A 473 -6.52 8.02 -7.10
CA SER A 473 -7.00 6.72 -7.57
C SER A 473 -7.03 6.69 -9.09
N PHE A 474 -6.71 5.52 -9.66
CA PHE A 474 -6.78 5.32 -11.10
C PHE A 474 -8.20 5.61 -11.63
N LEU A 475 -8.29 6.35 -12.72
CA LEU A 475 -9.55 6.71 -13.37
C LEU A 475 -9.72 5.94 -14.68
N ASP A 476 -8.94 6.27 -15.69
CA ASP A 476 -9.01 5.69 -17.03
C ASP A 476 -7.69 5.92 -17.82
N TYR A 477 -7.65 5.45 -19.06
CA TYR A 477 -6.62 5.80 -20.02
C TYR A 477 -7.14 6.85 -20.99
N ARG A 478 -6.40 7.94 -21.17
CA ARG A 478 -6.72 9.03 -22.10
C ARG A 478 -5.55 9.34 -23.02
N PRO A 479 -5.80 10.01 -24.17
CA PRO A 479 -4.73 10.44 -25.05
C PRO A 479 -3.65 11.24 -24.32
N MET A 480 -2.39 11.00 -24.65
CA MET A 480 -1.22 11.62 -24.03
C MET A 480 -1.27 13.14 -24.12
N GLN A 481 -1.14 13.84 -22.99
CA GLN A 481 -1.15 15.30 -22.90
C GLN A 481 0.27 15.87 -22.94
N GLY A 482 0.94 15.94 -24.08
CA GLY A 482 2.21 16.65 -24.26
C GLY A 482 3.31 16.31 -23.24
N GLU A 483 4.45 16.93 -23.33
CA GLU A 483 5.56 16.76 -22.37
C GLU A 483 5.50 17.84 -21.27
N PHE A 484 5.99 17.51 -20.09
CA PHE A 484 6.26 18.46 -19.00
C PHE A 484 7.46 18.00 -18.18
N ASP A 485 8.27 18.97 -17.74
CA ASP A 485 9.44 18.70 -16.91
C ASP A 485 9.05 18.67 -15.43
N THR A 486 9.42 17.59 -14.77
CA THR A 486 9.17 17.40 -13.33
C THR A 486 10.30 17.93 -12.45
N ARG A 487 11.54 17.91 -12.95
CA ARG A 487 12.72 18.42 -12.24
C ARG A 487 13.38 19.55 -13.02
N ARG A 488 13.54 20.72 -12.38
CA ARG A 488 14.15 21.93 -12.97
C ARG A 488 15.64 22.05 -12.74
N ASN A 489 16.17 21.44 -11.68
CA ASN A 489 17.55 21.56 -11.25
C ASN A 489 18.39 20.36 -11.69
N GLY A 490 19.66 20.62 -12.03
CA GLY A 490 20.65 19.59 -12.28
C GLY A 490 21.17 18.95 -10.99
N VAL A 491 22.10 18.01 -11.11
CA VAL A 491 22.70 17.30 -9.99
C VAL A 491 24.18 17.64 -9.80
N LEU A 492 24.64 17.54 -8.56
CA LEU A 492 26.05 17.57 -8.19
C LEU A 492 26.61 16.15 -8.22
N ILE A 493 27.65 15.93 -9.03
CA ILE A 493 28.20 14.59 -9.31
C ILE A 493 29.63 14.51 -8.76
N ALA A 494 29.97 13.43 -8.05
CA ALA A 494 31.32 13.18 -7.60
C ALA A 494 32.25 12.88 -8.80
N PHE A 495 33.33 13.65 -8.91
CA PHE A 495 34.31 13.54 -9.99
C PHE A 495 35.25 12.33 -9.83
N GLU A 496 35.59 11.95 -8.60
CA GLU A 496 36.53 10.87 -8.29
C GLU A 496 36.04 9.99 -7.12
N GLU A 497 36.67 8.85 -6.95
CA GLU A 497 36.44 7.97 -5.80
C GLU A 497 37.25 8.48 -4.59
N GLY A 498 36.64 8.45 -3.40
CA GLY A 498 37.30 8.83 -2.16
C GLY A 498 36.36 9.02 -0.99
N THR A 499 36.77 9.85 -0.05
CA THR A 499 35.98 10.21 1.12
C THR A 499 35.67 11.71 1.08
N ALA A 500 34.42 12.09 1.21
CA ALA A 500 33.99 13.47 1.24
C ALA A 500 34.59 14.20 2.44
N THR A 501 35.18 15.38 2.19
CA THR A 501 35.82 16.19 3.25
C THR A 501 34.97 17.41 3.58
N PHE A 502 35.04 17.85 4.83
CA PHE A 502 34.38 19.09 5.27
C PHE A 502 34.81 20.28 4.40
N TYR A 503 36.12 20.40 4.11
CA TYR A 503 36.66 21.47 3.29
C TYR A 503 36.10 21.52 1.88
N ALA A 504 35.97 20.37 1.21
CA ALA A 504 35.46 20.32 -0.14
C ALA A 504 33.93 20.62 -0.20
N LEU A 505 33.16 20.08 0.75
CA LEU A 505 31.74 20.36 0.85
C LEU A 505 31.46 21.82 1.17
N LYS A 506 32.21 22.43 2.11
CA LYS A 506 32.06 23.85 2.46
C LYS A 506 32.38 24.79 1.29
N ASN A 507 33.42 24.50 0.51
CA ASN A 507 33.74 25.30 -0.68
C ASN A 507 32.75 25.16 -1.84
N ALA A 508 31.92 24.13 -1.83
CA ALA A 508 30.92 23.88 -2.87
C ALA A 508 29.48 24.13 -2.40
N GLU A 509 29.27 24.57 -1.16
CA GLU A 509 27.96 24.80 -0.55
C GLU A 509 27.10 25.80 -1.34
N ASP A 510 27.72 26.82 -1.94
CA ASP A 510 27.05 27.81 -2.79
C ASP A 510 26.53 27.22 -4.11
N ARG A 511 26.96 26.02 -4.50
CA ARG A 511 26.56 25.38 -5.76
C ARG A 511 25.24 24.64 -5.66
N GLY A 512 24.86 24.23 -4.45
CA GLY A 512 23.63 23.46 -4.22
C GLY A 512 23.55 22.83 -2.85
N GLN A 513 22.54 21.99 -2.68
CA GLN A 513 22.31 21.26 -1.42
C GLN A 513 22.86 19.83 -1.50
N PHE A 514 23.70 19.45 -0.56
CA PHE A 514 24.28 18.11 -0.52
C PHE A 514 23.34 17.07 0.10
N PHE A 515 23.51 15.81 -0.33
CA PHE A 515 22.86 14.61 0.22
C PHE A 515 23.78 13.84 1.16
N ILE A 516 25.07 14.18 1.16
CA ILE A 516 26.13 13.48 1.90
C ILE A 516 26.72 14.36 3.00
N THR A 517 27.32 13.72 3.98
CA THR A 517 28.06 14.36 5.08
C THR A 517 29.59 14.20 4.89
N PRO A 518 30.41 15.01 5.58
CA PRO A 518 31.85 14.72 5.70
C PRO A 518 32.10 13.31 6.22
N GLY A 519 33.06 12.59 5.64
CA GLY A 519 33.35 11.21 5.97
C GLY A 519 32.60 10.17 5.11
N THR A 520 31.58 10.57 4.32
CA THR A 520 30.90 9.68 3.40
C THR A 520 31.84 9.23 2.28
N LYS A 521 31.89 7.91 2.03
CA LYS A 521 32.60 7.35 0.87
C LYS A 521 31.81 7.60 -0.40
N VAL A 522 32.48 8.07 -1.44
CA VAL A 522 31.88 8.36 -2.74
C VAL A 522 32.68 7.70 -3.86
N TYR A 523 32.04 7.47 -4.98
CA TYR A 523 32.69 7.00 -6.21
C TYR A 523 32.37 7.94 -7.39
N LYS A 524 33.17 7.86 -8.43
CA LYS A 524 32.97 8.67 -9.64
C LYS A 524 31.60 8.39 -10.28
N GLY A 525 30.83 9.46 -10.53
CA GLY A 525 29.48 9.37 -11.08
C GLY A 525 28.38 9.22 -10.03
N MET A 526 28.72 9.14 -8.74
CA MET A 526 27.76 9.19 -7.65
C MET A 526 27.16 10.58 -7.55
N ILE A 527 25.84 10.70 -7.47
CA ILE A 527 25.14 11.97 -7.24
C ILE A 527 25.22 12.28 -5.74
N VAL A 528 25.77 13.43 -5.42
CA VAL A 528 26.08 13.84 -4.05
C VAL A 528 25.27 15.05 -3.58
N GLY A 529 24.48 15.66 -4.47
CA GLY A 529 23.63 16.80 -4.14
C GLY A 529 22.79 17.27 -5.33
N GLU A 530 21.90 18.24 -5.05
CA GLU A 530 21.13 18.99 -6.03
C GLU A 530 21.86 20.30 -6.37
N ASN A 531 21.97 20.62 -7.66
CA ASN A 531 22.55 21.87 -8.12
C ASN A 531 21.50 23.00 -8.03
N ASN A 532 21.91 24.23 -7.74
CA ASN A 532 21.07 25.43 -7.82
C ASN A 532 20.76 25.85 -9.27
N ARG A 533 21.37 25.21 -10.27
CA ARG A 533 21.22 25.49 -11.71
C ARG A 533 20.66 24.26 -12.44
N PRO A 534 20.02 24.45 -13.61
CA PRO A 534 19.45 23.34 -14.39
C PRO A 534 20.49 22.34 -14.92
N GLN A 535 21.76 22.68 -14.96
CA GLN A 535 22.83 21.83 -15.53
C GLN A 535 23.48 20.96 -14.45
N ASP A 536 23.84 19.75 -14.82
CA ASP A 536 24.65 18.86 -13.96
C ASP A 536 26.06 19.43 -13.79
N LEU A 537 26.63 19.24 -12.60
CA LEU A 537 27.95 19.76 -12.25
C LEU A 537 28.81 18.68 -11.57
N GLU A 538 29.92 18.34 -12.20
CA GLU A 538 30.93 17.48 -11.57
C GLU A 538 31.78 18.26 -10.56
N LEU A 539 31.92 17.72 -9.35
CA LEU A 539 32.64 18.32 -8.22
C LEU A 539 33.66 17.34 -7.61
N ASN A 540 34.79 17.87 -7.21
CA ASN A 540 35.71 17.11 -6.36
C ASN A 540 35.35 17.31 -4.88
N VAL A 541 34.58 16.38 -4.32
CA VAL A 541 34.13 16.40 -2.90
C VAL A 541 35.18 15.77 -1.95
N CYS A 542 36.26 15.18 -2.50
CA CYS A 542 37.31 14.52 -1.72
C CYS A 542 38.53 15.42 -1.44
N LYS A 543 38.55 16.64 -1.98
CA LYS A 543 39.67 17.57 -1.86
C LYS A 543 39.96 17.93 -0.41
N THR A 544 41.19 17.73 0.03
CA THR A 544 41.67 18.11 1.35
C THR A 544 42.25 19.53 1.37
N LYS A 545 42.16 20.20 2.51
CA LYS A 545 42.78 21.49 2.72
C LYS A 545 44.30 21.29 2.68
N GLN A 546 45.00 21.98 1.78
CA GLN A 546 46.47 21.98 1.82
C GLN A 546 46.95 22.75 3.07
N LEU A 547 47.79 22.12 3.87
CA LEU A 547 48.39 22.75 5.03
C LEU A 547 49.38 23.81 4.52
N THR A 548 49.05 25.08 4.68
CA THR A 548 49.99 26.19 4.49
C THR A 548 50.57 26.57 5.84
N ASN A 549 51.87 26.86 5.88
CA ASN A 549 52.60 27.23 7.11
C ASN A 549 52.22 28.62 7.67
N MET A 550 51.29 29.34 7.07
CA MET A 550 50.75 30.60 7.58
C MET A 550 49.56 30.35 8.50
N ARG A 551 49.77 30.48 9.80
CA ARG A 551 48.68 30.63 10.78
C ARG A 551 48.17 32.08 10.66
N SER A 552 46.99 32.27 10.04
CA SER A 552 46.24 33.51 10.23
C SER A 552 45.67 33.49 11.65
N ALA A 553 46.14 34.42 12.50
CA ALA A 553 45.57 34.68 13.83
C ALA A 553 44.23 35.45 13.68
N GLY A 554 43.27 34.86 12.98
CA GLY A 554 41.87 35.34 12.90
C GLY A 554 40.99 34.35 13.61
N ALA A 555 40.00 34.83 14.37
CA ALA A 555 39.01 34.00 15.06
C ALA A 555 38.54 32.88 14.16
N GLU A 556 38.67 31.63 14.61
CA GLU A 556 37.95 30.50 14.01
C GLU A 556 36.46 30.76 14.20
N GLU A 557 35.84 31.41 13.23
CA GLU A 557 34.41 31.26 13.07
C GLU A 557 34.16 29.75 12.94
N LEU A 558 33.35 29.22 13.81
CA LEU A 558 32.87 27.83 13.73
C LEU A 558 32.10 27.69 12.41
N ASP A 559 32.86 27.40 11.33
CA ASP A 559 32.26 27.08 10.03
C ASP A 559 31.33 25.90 10.19
N THR A 560 30.04 26.13 10.04
CA THR A 560 28.99 25.10 10.00
C THR A 560 28.62 24.82 8.57
N LEU A 561 28.36 23.56 8.22
CA LEU A 561 27.75 23.15 6.96
C LEU A 561 26.23 23.21 7.10
N GLN A 562 25.57 23.54 5.99
CA GLN A 562 24.13 23.35 5.91
C GLN A 562 23.79 21.88 6.12
N ALA A 563 22.65 21.62 6.79
CA ALA A 563 22.19 20.27 7.02
C ALA A 563 21.98 19.55 5.66
N PRO A 564 22.53 18.36 5.47
CA PRO A 564 22.35 17.61 4.24
C PRO A 564 20.89 17.21 4.07
N MET A 565 20.42 17.18 2.83
CA MET A 565 19.13 16.64 2.49
C MET A 565 19.17 15.12 2.68
N GLN A 566 18.41 14.61 3.64
CA GLN A 566 18.31 13.17 3.85
C GLN A 566 17.52 12.53 2.70
N MET A 567 18.17 11.56 2.02
CA MET A 567 17.55 10.76 0.97
C MET A 567 16.97 9.47 1.57
N THR A 568 15.66 9.49 1.87
CA THR A 568 14.91 8.26 2.12
C THR A 568 14.65 7.56 0.79
N LEU A 569 14.22 6.28 0.82
CA LEU A 569 13.90 5.53 -0.39
C LEU A 569 12.84 6.26 -1.25
N GLU A 570 11.74 6.69 -0.61
CA GLU A 570 10.65 7.39 -1.28
C GLU A 570 11.14 8.67 -1.96
N ARG A 571 11.88 9.48 -1.21
CA ARG A 571 12.41 10.73 -1.75
C ARG A 571 13.40 10.51 -2.89
N ALA A 572 14.19 9.46 -2.80
CA ALA A 572 15.14 9.11 -3.85
C ALA A 572 14.42 8.64 -5.13
N LEU A 573 13.33 7.86 -5.00
CA LEU A 573 12.49 7.41 -6.12
C LEU A 573 11.78 8.60 -6.80
N GLU A 574 11.29 9.55 -6.01
CA GLU A 574 10.69 10.79 -6.53
C GLU A 574 11.71 11.72 -7.21
N TYR A 575 12.95 11.73 -6.73
CA TYR A 575 14.01 12.66 -7.16
C TYR A 575 14.72 12.22 -8.44
N ILE A 576 14.91 10.92 -8.62
CA ILE A 576 15.73 10.31 -9.68
C ILE A 576 15.24 10.69 -11.08
N GLY A 577 16.17 11.07 -11.96
CA GLY A 577 15.89 11.40 -13.37
C GLY A 577 15.99 10.20 -14.31
N PRO A 578 15.60 10.37 -15.60
CA PRO A 578 15.53 9.26 -16.56
C PRO A 578 16.90 8.67 -16.94
N ASP A 579 17.99 9.43 -16.76
CA ASP A 579 19.38 9.02 -17.02
C ASP A 579 20.15 8.71 -15.72
N GLU A 580 19.42 8.39 -14.67
CA GLU A 580 19.96 8.10 -13.34
C GLU A 580 19.45 6.73 -12.84
N MET A 581 20.16 6.17 -11.87
CA MET A 581 19.80 4.94 -11.18
C MET A 581 19.89 5.13 -9.68
N LEU A 582 18.98 4.51 -8.99
CA LEU A 582 18.99 4.40 -7.54
C LEU A 582 19.68 3.08 -7.15
N GLU A 583 20.80 3.15 -6.47
CA GLU A 583 21.49 2.01 -5.86
C GLU A 583 20.89 1.77 -4.48
N VAL A 584 20.32 0.58 -4.29
CA VAL A 584 19.66 0.14 -3.06
C VAL A 584 20.48 -0.98 -2.44
N THR A 585 20.92 -0.77 -1.20
CA THR A 585 21.65 -1.76 -0.41
C THR A 585 21.05 -1.84 0.99
N PRO A 586 21.33 -2.88 1.79
CA PRO A 586 20.87 -2.97 3.16
C PRO A 586 21.21 -1.76 4.04
N GLU A 587 22.36 -1.13 3.79
CA GLU A 587 22.90 -0.05 4.63
C GLU A 587 22.71 1.34 4.02
N SER A 588 22.63 1.44 2.68
CA SER A 588 22.72 2.74 1.98
C SER A 588 21.75 2.84 0.82
N ILE A 589 21.35 4.07 0.56
CA ILE A 589 20.60 4.48 -0.65
C ILE A 589 21.48 5.55 -1.33
N ARG A 590 21.89 5.28 -2.59
CA ARG A 590 22.78 6.14 -3.35
C ARG A 590 22.21 6.40 -4.73
N LEU A 591 22.34 7.63 -5.20
CA LEU A 591 21.96 8.04 -6.55
C LEU A 591 23.21 8.00 -7.45
N ARG A 592 23.04 7.55 -8.68
CA ARG A 592 24.10 7.40 -9.66
C ARG A 592 23.69 7.92 -11.02
N LYS A 593 24.56 8.70 -11.65
CA LYS A 593 24.39 9.09 -13.05
C LYS A 593 24.81 7.96 -13.98
N LEU A 594 23.96 7.62 -14.97
CA LEU A 594 24.36 6.65 -15.99
C LEU A 594 25.41 7.28 -16.93
N PRO A 595 26.42 6.50 -17.37
CA PRO A 595 27.35 6.99 -18.37
C PRO A 595 26.58 7.31 -19.65
N ALA A 596 26.85 8.49 -20.23
CA ALA A 596 26.24 8.89 -21.50
C ALA A 596 26.40 7.78 -22.54
N LYS A 597 25.31 7.34 -23.16
CA LYS A 597 25.36 6.37 -24.27
C LYS A 597 26.28 6.95 -25.36
N LYS A 598 27.43 6.32 -25.59
CA LYS A 598 28.27 6.68 -26.75
C LYS A 598 27.41 6.60 -28.00
N PRO A 599 27.35 7.66 -28.83
CA PRO A 599 26.61 7.57 -30.08
C PRO A 599 27.13 6.36 -30.85
N ALA A 600 26.23 5.50 -31.30
CA ALA A 600 26.58 4.37 -32.15
C ALA A 600 27.41 4.93 -33.31
N LYS A 601 28.66 4.49 -33.44
CA LYS A 601 29.45 4.80 -34.64
C LYS A 601 28.65 4.31 -35.84
N ARG A 602 28.17 5.27 -36.65
CA ARG A 602 27.59 4.99 -37.97
C ARG A 602 28.62 4.36 -38.91
#